data_959ef92cbc37ef9c2a714a7ef7ff1fb6
#
_entry.id   959ef92cbc37ef9c2a714a7ef7ff1fb6
#
_cell.length_a   1.000
_cell.length_b   1.000
_cell.length_c   1.000
_cell.angle_alpha   90.00
_cell.angle_beta   90.00
_cell.angle_gamma   90.00
#
_symmetry.space_group_name_H-M   'P 1'
#
loop_
_entity.id
_entity.type
_entity.pdbx_description
1 polymer ?
#
loop_
_entity_poly.entity_id
_entity_poly.type
_entity_poly.pdbx_seq_one_letter_code
_entity_poly.pdbx_strand_id
1 'polypeptide(L)'
;MLHALLQPASAYAVVLDAGSSGTRAHVFRFQARPGHTPMLLAKPSVLKHSPGLSAFADQPAKAARQVEALIHWAQTLVPAGQRRDTPVVLLATAGLRLLAAQRGEAAAEAVLDACRPVLIDSQFLFRDDWAHILPGADEGAFAWAR
;
A
#
# COMPACT_ATOMS: atom_id res chain seq x y z
N MET A 1 -19.49 -22.48 -21.43
CA MET A 1 -20.13 -21.40 -20.64
C MET A 1 -20.25 -21.73 -19.15
N LEU A 2 -20.68 -22.91 -18.76
CA LEU A 2 -20.76 -23.30 -17.34
C LEU A 2 -19.39 -23.38 -16.62
N HIS A 3 -18.31 -23.71 -17.34
CA HIS A 3 -16.96 -23.84 -16.76
C HIS A 3 -16.36 -22.49 -16.31
N ALA A 4 -16.76 -21.37 -16.95
CA ALA A 4 -16.30 -20.04 -16.56
C ALA A 4 -16.96 -19.53 -15.26
N LEU A 5 -18.12 -20.05 -14.91
CA LEU A 5 -18.88 -19.70 -13.70
C LEU A 5 -18.38 -20.40 -12.45
N LEU A 6 -17.55 -21.45 -12.59
CA LEU A 6 -17.02 -22.27 -11.49
C LEU A 6 -15.55 -21.97 -11.14
N GLN A 7 -14.88 -21.08 -11.90
CA GLN A 7 -13.54 -20.65 -11.56
C GLN A 7 -13.59 -19.71 -10.36
N PRO A 8 -12.85 -20.00 -9.29
CA PRO A 8 -12.80 -19.08 -8.17
C PRO A 8 -12.22 -17.75 -8.63
N ALA A 9 -12.93 -16.67 -8.33
CA ALA A 9 -12.50 -15.32 -8.70
C ALA A 9 -11.17 -15.00 -8.00
N SER A 10 -10.18 -14.54 -8.75
CA SER A 10 -8.97 -13.98 -8.15
C SER A 10 -9.27 -12.58 -7.61
N ALA A 11 -8.81 -12.30 -6.40
CA ALA A 11 -8.86 -11.00 -5.76
C ALA A 11 -7.43 -10.48 -5.55
N TYR A 12 -7.28 -9.17 -5.50
CA TYR A 12 -5.99 -8.51 -5.30
C TYR A 12 -6.03 -7.60 -4.08
N ALA A 13 -4.87 -7.32 -3.53
CA ALA A 13 -4.66 -6.25 -2.56
C ALA A 13 -3.30 -5.60 -2.81
N VAL A 14 -3.22 -4.30 -2.62
CA VAL A 14 -1.99 -3.52 -2.76
C VAL A 14 -1.64 -2.94 -1.39
N VAL A 15 -0.43 -3.22 -0.92
CA VAL A 15 0.09 -2.67 0.33
C VAL A 15 1.36 -1.88 0.04
N LEU A 16 1.35 -0.60 0.38
CA LEU A 16 2.52 0.26 0.35
C LEU A 16 3.13 0.30 1.75
N ASP A 17 4.29 -0.30 1.89
CA ASP A 17 5.07 -0.36 3.15
C ASP A 17 6.13 0.74 3.11
N ALA A 18 5.85 1.85 3.77
CA ALA A 18 6.74 3.01 3.82
C ALA A 18 7.71 2.90 5.00
N GLY A 19 8.83 2.23 4.76
CA GLY A 19 9.92 2.05 5.73
C GLY A 19 10.91 3.22 5.74
N SER A 20 11.88 3.16 6.67
CA SER A 20 12.90 4.20 6.85
C SER A 20 13.84 4.37 5.66
N SER A 21 14.13 3.29 4.92
CA SER A 21 15.09 3.29 3.80
C SER A 21 14.43 3.32 2.42
N GLY A 22 13.13 3.13 2.36
CA GLY A 22 12.39 3.08 1.10
C GLY A 22 10.96 2.65 1.29
N THR A 23 10.17 2.81 0.23
CA THR A 23 8.79 2.35 0.17
C THR A 23 8.69 1.15 -0.75
N ARG A 24 8.03 0.09 -0.28
CA ARG A 24 7.75 -1.10 -1.06
C ARG A 24 6.27 -1.19 -1.38
N ALA A 25 5.97 -1.38 -2.65
CA ALA A 25 4.65 -1.82 -3.06
C ALA A 25 4.61 -3.35 -3.12
N HIS A 26 3.66 -3.94 -2.44
CA HIS A 26 3.36 -5.36 -2.49
C HIS A 26 2.01 -5.55 -3.17
N VAL A 27 1.97 -6.35 -4.22
CA VAL A 27 0.73 -6.73 -4.89
C VAL A 27 0.46 -8.20 -4.57
N PHE A 28 -0.58 -8.44 -3.79
CA PHE A 28 -1.04 -9.77 -3.40
C PHE A 28 -2.15 -10.23 -4.35
N ARG A 29 -2.14 -11.51 -4.67
CA ARG A 29 -3.21 -12.17 -5.43
C ARG A 29 -3.76 -13.32 -4.62
N PHE A 30 -5.07 -13.31 -4.42
CA PHE A 30 -5.79 -14.32 -3.65
C PHE A 30 -6.78 -15.08 -4.52
N GLN A 31 -7.05 -16.31 -4.13
CA GLN A 31 -8.21 -17.05 -4.57
C GLN A 31 -9.34 -16.83 -3.55
N ALA A 32 -10.41 -16.19 -3.99
CA ALA A 32 -11.61 -15.98 -3.17
C ALA A 32 -12.65 -17.06 -3.51
N ARG A 33 -13.17 -17.74 -2.47
CA ARG A 33 -14.29 -18.68 -2.58
C ARG A 33 -15.35 -18.27 -1.57
N PRO A 34 -16.63 -18.18 -1.96
CA PRO A 34 -17.71 -17.90 -0.99
C PRO A 34 -17.67 -18.84 0.19
N GLY A 35 -17.74 -18.31 1.42
CA GLY A 35 -17.74 -19.09 2.65
C GLY A 35 -16.38 -19.69 3.09
N HIS A 36 -15.30 -19.39 2.39
CA HIS A 36 -13.95 -19.85 2.73
C HIS A 36 -12.99 -18.68 2.95
N THR A 37 -11.97 -18.89 3.77
CA THR A 37 -10.87 -17.92 3.93
C THR A 37 -10.14 -17.75 2.59
N PRO A 38 -9.87 -16.51 2.14
CA PRO A 38 -9.08 -16.27 0.96
C PRO A 38 -7.70 -16.93 1.05
N MET A 39 -7.28 -17.59 -0.01
CA MET A 39 -5.99 -18.27 -0.07
C MET A 39 -5.02 -17.50 -0.97
N LEU A 40 -3.83 -17.21 -0.47
CA LEU A 40 -2.78 -16.57 -1.24
C LEU A 40 -2.33 -17.51 -2.37
N LEU A 41 -2.37 -17.03 -3.62
CA LEU A 41 -2.05 -17.86 -4.80
C LEU A 41 -0.56 -17.97 -5.07
N ALA A 42 0.22 -16.96 -4.70
CA ALA A 42 1.66 -16.91 -4.92
C ALA A 42 2.28 -15.89 -3.95
N LYS A 43 3.61 -15.88 -3.89
CA LYS A 43 4.32 -14.78 -3.21
C LYS A 43 3.93 -13.45 -3.84
N PRO A 44 3.79 -12.37 -3.04
CA PRO A 44 3.47 -11.06 -3.58
C PRO A 44 4.56 -10.59 -4.55
N SER A 45 4.15 -9.87 -5.59
CA SER A 45 5.07 -9.09 -6.40
C SER A 45 5.47 -7.85 -5.62
N VAL A 46 6.75 -7.48 -5.64
CA VAL A 46 7.29 -6.38 -4.84
C VAL A 46 8.13 -5.45 -5.70
N LEU A 47 7.91 -4.14 -5.57
CA LEU A 47 8.79 -3.11 -6.11
C LEU A 47 9.16 -2.13 -4.99
N LYS A 48 10.44 -1.82 -4.86
CA LYS A 48 10.96 -0.86 -3.87
C LYS A 48 11.49 0.39 -4.55
N HIS A 49 11.12 1.55 -4.03
CA HIS A 49 11.74 2.84 -4.33
C HIS A 49 12.40 3.42 -3.06
N SER A 50 13.56 4.03 -3.24
CA SER A 50 14.32 4.74 -2.21
C SER A 50 14.43 6.22 -2.58
N PRO A 51 14.63 7.12 -1.62
CA PRO A 51 14.70 6.91 -0.17
C PRO A 51 13.33 6.64 0.46
N GLY A 52 13.26 6.46 1.80
CA GLY A 52 12.02 6.41 2.54
C GLY A 52 11.27 7.74 2.50
N LEU A 53 9.95 7.72 2.74
CA LEU A 53 9.09 8.90 2.65
C LEU A 53 9.51 10.03 3.59
N SER A 54 10.09 9.71 4.75
CA SER A 54 10.59 10.69 5.72
C SER A 54 11.68 11.62 5.18
N ALA A 55 12.41 11.18 4.16
CA ALA A 55 13.41 12.02 3.48
C ALA A 55 12.80 13.20 2.70
N PHE A 56 11.49 13.15 2.44
CA PHE A 56 10.76 14.18 1.72
C PHE A 56 9.97 15.14 2.63
N ALA A 57 10.33 15.20 3.92
CA ALA A 57 9.63 16.06 4.89
C ALA A 57 9.56 17.53 4.46
N ASP A 58 10.60 18.05 3.82
CA ASP A 58 10.65 19.43 3.32
C ASP A 58 10.08 19.59 1.90
N GLN A 59 9.80 18.49 1.22
CA GLN A 59 9.26 18.46 -0.14
C GLN A 59 8.22 17.32 -0.28
N PRO A 60 7.07 17.40 0.41
CA PRO A 60 6.08 16.31 0.42
C PRO A 60 5.58 15.90 -0.98
N ALA A 61 5.59 16.82 -1.95
CA ALA A 61 5.25 16.50 -3.33
C ALA A 61 6.17 15.44 -3.96
N LYS A 62 7.40 15.32 -3.51
CA LYS A 62 8.31 14.24 -3.95
C LYS A 62 7.89 12.88 -3.38
N ALA A 63 7.38 12.83 -2.16
CA ALA A 63 6.79 11.63 -1.60
C ALA A 63 5.60 11.16 -2.44
N ALA A 64 4.71 12.09 -2.80
CA ALA A 64 3.57 11.82 -3.66
C ALA A 64 4.00 11.22 -5.01
N ARG A 65 5.02 11.78 -5.66
CA ARG A 65 5.55 11.25 -6.93
C ARG A 65 6.14 9.85 -6.79
N GLN A 66 6.81 9.56 -5.68
CA GLN A 66 7.32 8.21 -5.42
C GLN A 66 6.17 7.20 -5.26
N VAL A 67 5.14 7.56 -4.51
CA VAL A 67 3.94 6.73 -4.33
C VAL A 67 3.21 6.55 -5.66
N GLU A 68 3.08 7.60 -6.47
CA GLU A 68 2.46 7.53 -7.79
C GLU A 68 3.17 6.52 -8.71
N ALA A 69 4.51 6.51 -8.73
CA ALA A 69 5.27 5.55 -9.51
C ALA A 69 5.01 4.10 -9.06
N LEU A 70 4.91 3.87 -7.75
CA LEU A 70 4.58 2.55 -7.20
C LEU A 70 3.14 2.13 -7.53
N ILE A 71 2.20 3.06 -7.50
CA ILE A 71 0.81 2.82 -7.90
C ILE A 71 0.72 2.47 -9.39
N HIS A 72 1.40 3.19 -10.26
CA HIS A 72 1.42 2.89 -11.69
C HIS A 72 1.96 1.48 -11.95
N TRP A 73 3.01 1.09 -11.25
CA TRP A 73 3.52 -0.28 -11.34
C TRP A 73 2.48 -1.30 -10.87
N ALA A 74 1.83 -1.08 -9.72
CA ALA A 74 0.80 -1.98 -9.23
C ALA A 74 -0.38 -2.12 -10.21
N GLN A 75 -0.75 -1.04 -10.89
CA GLN A 75 -1.79 -1.05 -11.92
C GLN A 75 -1.43 -1.96 -13.11
N THR A 76 -0.15 -2.15 -13.41
CA THR A 76 0.26 -3.09 -14.49
C THR A 76 0.01 -4.55 -14.12
N LEU A 77 -0.10 -4.86 -12.82
CA LEU A 77 -0.29 -6.23 -12.31
C LEU A 77 -1.75 -6.56 -12.00
N VAL A 78 -2.57 -5.54 -11.72
CA VAL A 78 -3.99 -5.72 -11.41
C VAL A 78 -4.83 -5.40 -12.63
N PRO A 79 -5.64 -6.36 -13.14
CA PRO A 79 -6.51 -6.12 -14.28
C PRO A 79 -7.42 -4.91 -14.05
N ALA A 80 -7.60 -4.08 -15.09
CA ALA A 80 -8.36 -2.82 -15.00
C ALA A 80 -9.77 -3.01 -14.42
N GLY A 81 -10.46 -4.08 -14.79
CA GLY A 81 -11.81 -4.39 -14.29
C GLY A 81 -11.87 -4.80 -12.82
N GLN A 82 -10.72 -5.10 -12.18
CA GLN A 82 -10.64 -5.51 -10.78
C GLN A 82 -10.07 -4.44 -9.84
N ARG A 83 -9.57 -3.33 -10.38
CA ARG A 83 -8.92 -2.28 -9.57
C ARG A 83 -9.86 -1.65 -8.56
N ARG A 84 -11.12 -1.41 -8.94
CA ARG A 84 -12.13 -0.79 -8.04
C ARG A 84 -12.45 -1.64 -6.80
N ASP A 85 -12.25 -2.95 -6.90
CA ASP A 85 -12.49 -3.90 -5.79
C ASP A 85 -11.19 -4.28 -5.08
N THR A 86 -10.05 -3.75 -5.52
CA THR A 86 -8.74 -4.02 -4.95
C THR A 86 -8.37 -2.95 -3.93
N PRO A 87 -8.30 -3.28 -2.64
CA PRO A 87 -7.90 -2.31 -1.63
C PRO A 87 -6.43 -1.91 -1.82
N VAL A 88 -6.14 -0.62 -1.58
CA VAL A 88 -4.80 -0.10 -1.44
C VAL A 88 -4.65 0.56 -0.08
N VAL A 89 -3.59 0.20 0.64
CA VAL A 89 -3.26 0.78 1.94
C VAL A 89 -1.82 1.29 1.93
N LEU A 90 -1.57 2.38 2.64
CA LEU A 90 -0.24 2.95 2.87
C LEU A 90 0.07 2.90 4.36
N LEU A 91 1.00 2.04 4.74
CA LEU A 91 1.42 1.84 6.11
C LEU A 91 2.82 2.42 6.30
N ALA A 92 2.93 3.49 7.05
CA ALA A 92 4.20 4.12 7.38
C ALA A 92 4.71 3.58 8.71
N THR A 93 6.00 3.32 8.78
CA THR A 93 6.63 2.69 9.93
C THR A 93 7.71 3.58 10.55
N ALA A 94 8.86 3.03 10.90
CA ALA A 94 9.88 3.69 11.70
C ALA A 94 10.30 5.07 11.16
N GLY A 95 10.40 5.26 9.86
CA GLY A 95 10.86 6.53 9.27
C GLY A 95 9.94 7.70 9.61
N LEU A 96 8.64 7.56 9.37
CA LEU A 96 7.67 8.63 9.70
C LEU A 96 7.43 8.76 11.21
N ARG A 97 7.53 7.66 11.99
CA ARG A 97 7.49 7.79 13.46
C ARG A 97 8.67 8.59 13.98
N LEU A 98 9.86 8.36 13.45
CA LEU A 98 11.04 9.14 13.83
C LEU A 98 10.89 10.61 13.43
N LEU A 99 10.37 10.89 12.23
CA LEU A 99 10.08 12.24 11.78
C LEU A 99 9.08 12.93 12.72
N ALA A 100 8.02 12.24 13.12
CA ALA A 100 7.03 12.76 14.07
C ALA A 100 7.67 13.08 15.44
N ALA A 101 8.55 12.20 15.92
CA ALA A 101 9.27 12.42 17.19
C ALA A 101 10.25 13.60 17.14
N GLN A 102 10.90 13.80 16.00
CA GLN A 102 11.94 14.85 15.84
C GLN A 102 11.35 16.22 15.45
N ARG A 103 10.31 16.24 14.61
CA ARG A 103 9.75 17.46 13.99
C ARG A 103 8.26 17.67 14.25
N GLY A 104 7.63 16.80 15.02
CA GLY A 104 6.23 16.84 15.37
C GLY A 104 5.36 15.99 14.42
N GLU A 105 4.20 15.59 14.93
CA GLU A 105 3.23 14.78 14.18
C GLU A 105 2.75 15.46 12.89
N ALA A 106 2.60 16.80 12.92
CA ALA A 106 2.18 17.57 11.75
C ALA A 106 3.16 17.42 10.56
N ALA A 107 4.46 17.31 10.81
CA ALA A 107 5.45 17.12 9.74
C ALA A 107 5.32 15.75 9.08
N ALA A 108 5.10 14.70 9.87
CA ALA A 108 4.88 13.35 9.35
C ALA A 108 3.54 13.24 8.63
N GLU A 109 2.48 13.83 9.18
CA GLU A 109 1.15 13.82 8.58
C GLU A 109 1.13 14.60 7.25
N ALA A 110 1.88 15.69 7.12
CA ALA A 110 1.99 16.44 5.88
C ALA A 110 2.56 15.57 4.72
N VAL A 111 3.46 14.65 5.02
CA VAL A 111 3.97 13.70 4.02
C VAL A 111 2.88 12.74 3.59
N LEU A 112 2.10 12.19 4.54
CA LEU A 112 0.97 11.31 4.21
C LEU A 112 -0.14 12.06 3.46
N ASP A 113 -0.44 13.29 3.88
CA ASP A 113 -1.44 14.13 3.22
C ASP A 113 -1.11 14.40 1.75
N ALA A 114 0.18 14.54 1.43
CA ALA A 114 0.62 14.68 0.04
C ALA A 114 0.38 13.40 -0.77
N CYS A 115 0.43 12.23 -0.15
CA CYS A 115 0.23 10.94 -0.81
C CYS A 115 -1.25 10.57 -0.98
N ARG A 116 -2.15 11.05 -0.13
CA ARG A 116 -3.58 10.69 -0.17
C ARG A 116 -4.26 10.98 -1.52
N PRO A 117 -4.08 12.13 -2.17
CA PRO A 117 -4.66 12.38 -3.50
C PRO A 117 -4.24 11.35 -4.55
N VAL A 118 -2.98 10.89 -4.50
CA VAL A 118 -2.47 9.85 -5.40
C VAL A 118 -3.23 8.54 -5.18
N LEU A 119 -3.49 8.19 -3.93
CA LEU A 119 -4.23 6.96 -3.57
C LEU A 119 -5.72 7.07 -3.95
N ILE A 120 -6.33 8.25 -3.76
CA ILE A 120 -7.70 8.52 -4.18
C ILE A 120 -7.85 8.35 -5.70
N ASP A 121 -6.90 8.84 -6.48
CA ASP A 121 -6.94 8.82 -7.95
C ASP A 121 -6.38 7.52 -8.55
N SER A 122 -5.96 6.58 -7.71
CA SER A 122 -5.26 5.35 -8.13
C SER A 122 -6.12 4.34 -8.89
N GLN A 123 -7.42 4.52 -8.98
CA GLN A 123 -8.41 3.54 -9.44
C GLN A 123 -8.62 2.36 -8.47
N PHE A 124 -7.77 2.19 -7.48
CA PHE A 124 -7.94 1.20 -6.42
C PHE A 124 -8.97 1.66 -5.38
N LEU A 125 -9.48 0.72 -4.60
CA LEU A 125 -10.34 1.01 -3.47
C LEU A 125 -9.49 1.61 -2.34
N PHE A 126 -9.73 2.87 -2.01
CA PHE A 126 -9.00 3.58 -0.98
C PHE A 126 -9.96 4.28 0.00
N ARG A 127 -9.59 4.28 1.27
CA ARG A 127 -10.22 5.06 2.33
C ARG A 127 -9.17 5.92 3.00
N ASP A 128 -9.55 7.09 3.46
CA ASP A 128 -8.63 8.07 4.03
C ASP A 128 -7.83 7.52 5.23
N ASP A 129 -8.49 6.73 6.08
CA ASP A 129 -7.90 6.08 7.25
C ASP A 129 -6.97 4.89 6.91
N TRP A 130 -6.87 4.50 5.64
CA TRP A 130 -5.96 3.44 5.17
C TRP A 130 -4.55 3.95 4.83
N ALA A 131 -4.30 5.24 4.95
CA ALA A 131 -2.95 5.81 4.94
C ALA A 131 -2.65 6.35 6.33
N HIS A 132 -1.81 5.65 7.08
CA HIS A 132 -1.50 6.02 8.46
C HIS A 132 -0.13 5.52 8.93
N ILE A 133 0.32 6.09 10.05
CA ILE A 133 1.55 5.66 10.70
C ILE A 133 1.21 4.54 11.68
N LEU A 134 1.83 3.37 11.50
CA LEU A 134 1.67 2.25 12.42
C LEU A 134 2.39 2.52 13.75
N PRO A 135 1.73 2.29 14.89
CA PRO A 135 2.41 2.23 16.18
C PRO A 135 3.50 1.15 16.19
N GLY A 136 4.60 1.39 16.93
CA GLY A 136 5.70 0.42 16.97
C GLY A 136 5.32 -0.98 17.46
N ALA A 137 4.31 -1.07 18.35
CA ALA A 137 3.77 -2.33 18.82
C ALA A 137 3.09 -3.17 17.71
N ASP A 138 2.53 -2.52 16.69
CA ASP A 138 1.78 -3.19 15.62
C ASP A 138 2.69 -3.68 14.48
N GLU A 139 3.92 -3.14 14.36
CA GLU A 139 4.89 -3.60 13.36
C GLU A 139 5.25 -5.08 13.51
N GLY A 140 5.31 -5.57 14.73
CA GLY A 140 5.60 -6.98 15.02
C GLY A 140 4.56 -7.92 14.41
N ALA A 141 3.28 -7.54 14.40
CA ALA A 141 2.20 -8.31 13.81
C ALA A 141 2.29 -8.36 12.27
N PHE A 142 2.75 -7.26 11.64
CA PHE A 142 2.92 -7.21 10.17
C PHE A 142 4.23 -7.87 9.70
N ALA A 143 5.29 -7.87 10.50
CA ALA A 143 6.51 -8.61 10.19
C ALA A 143 6.29 -10.12 10.07
N TRP A 144 5.25 -10.62 10.72
CA TRP A 144 4.84 -12.03 10.68
C TRP A 144 4.19 -12.45 9.34
N ALA A 145 3.61 -11.50 8.63
CA ALA A 145 2.91 -11.72 7.36
C ALA A 145 3.80 -11.57 6.11
N ARG A 146 5.09 -11.30 6.30
CA ARG A 146 6.07 -11.07 5.21
C ARG A 146 6.74 -12.35 4.72
#